data_76b08261faca79bf9989a1c131b75ce9
#
_entry.id   76b08261faca79bf9989a1c131b75ce9
#
_cell.length_a   1.000
_cell.length_b   1.000
_cell.length_c   1.000
_cell.angle_alpha   90.00
_cell.angle_beta   90.00
_cell.angle_gamma   90.00
#
_symmetry.space_group_name_H-M   'P 1'
#
loop_
_entity.id
_entity.type
_entity.pdbx_description
1 polymer ?
#
loop_
_entity_poly.entity_id
_entity_poly.type
_entity_poly.pdbx_seq_one_letter_code
_entity_poly.pdbx_strand_id
1 'polypeptide(L)'
;QNGSRQRHVEAVLVEAIWPEFVAELESTDYGNALFVSLRLIDFTSGYDTNSAVLFPETVAMREIPTFTWGGIFQDREAARYRRVVRAAAEITKLDLPADAARMLDDAALAELTFVMWDLIHDRTHMRGDLPFDPFMIKQRMPYFLYALEELRCDLTAFRESVRIHERLQARLEGGEPLSGTEEETLEHARLVQYAVVFDRIFRFAITGSRVRNYDGLGGQLLF
;
A
#
# COMPACT_ATOMS: atom_id res chain seq x y z
N GLN A 1 19.80 35.87 0.01
CA GLN A 1 19.15 34.63 -0.45
C GLN A 1 19.65 34.33 -1.86
N ASN A 2 20.73 33.62 -1.95
CA ASN A 2 21.26 33.21 -3.25
C ASN A 2 20.84 31.74 -3.47
N GLY A 3 19.65 31.54 -4.01
CA GLY A 3 19.32 30.26 -4.60
C GLY A 3 20.26 30.00 -5.77
N SER A 4 20.79 28.80 -5.88
CA SER A 4 21.56 28.35 -7.02
C SER A 4 20.83 28.72 -8.31
N ARG A 5 21.55 29.31 -9.28
CA ARG A 5 21.03 29.59 -10.61
C ARG A 5 20.91 28.31 -11.47
N GLN A 6 21.51 27.22 -11.01
CA GLN A 6 21.36 25.89 -11.61
C GLN A 6 20.13 25.21 -11.00
N ARG A 7 19.12 25.03 -11.82
CA ARG A 7 17.97 24.22 -11.48
C ARG A 7 18.19 22.82 -12.05
N HIS A 8 18.17 21.83 -11.19
CA HIS A 8 18.09 20.44 -11.61
C HIS A 8 16.61 20.06 -11.67
N VAL A 9 16.18 19.55 -12.80
CA VAL A 9 14.82 19.04 -13.00
C VAL A 9 14.96 17.54 -13.19
N GLU A 10 14.31 16.80 -12.32
CA GLU A 10 14.15 15.36 -12.44
C GLU A 10 12.74 15.05 -12.95
N ALA A 11 12.63 14.06 -13.81
CA ALA A 11 11.38 13.63 -14.38
C ALA A 11 11.16 12.14 -14.13
N VAL A 12 9.91 11.78 -13.92
CA VAL A 12 9.46 10.40 -13.72
C VAL A 12 8.31 10.15 -14.68
N LEU A 13 8.41 9.09 -15.46
CA LEU A 13 7.30 8.58 -16.27
C LEU A 13 6.61 7.46 -15.50
N VAL A 14 5.33 7.60 -15.27
CA VAL A 14 4.52 6.65 -14.52
C VAL A 14 3.28 6.22 -15.29
N GLU A 15 2.76 5.05 -14.98
CA GLU A 15 1.48 4.54 -15.41
C GLU A 15 0.57 4.44 -14.19
N ALA A 16 -0.66 4.94 -14.28
CA ALA A 16 -1.66 4.74 -13.24
C ALA A 16 -2.23 3.30 -13.33
N ILE A 17 -2.25 2.61 -12.20
CA ILE A 17 -2.80 1.24 -12.11
C ILE A 17 -4.23 1.36 -11.59
N TRP A 18 -5.19 1.19 -12.49
CA TRP A 18 -6.61 1.40 -12.17
C TRP A 18 -7.49 0.35 -12.85
N PRO A 19 -7.36 -0.95 -12.47
CA PRO A 19 -8.19 -2.01 -13.04
C PRO A 19 -9.67 -1.83 -12.64
N GLU A 20 -10.56 -2.47 -13.37
CA GLU A 20 -12.01 -2.30 -13.23
C GLU A 20 -12.50 -2.67 -11.82
N PHE A 21 -11.98 -3.73 -11.23
CA PHE A 21 -12.36 -4.11 -9.86
C PHE A 21 -11.97 -3.07 -8.80
N VAL A 22 -10.85 -2.36 -8.99
CA VAL A 22 -10.43 -1.25 -8.11
C VAL A 22 -11.36 -0.05 -8.30
N ALA A 23 -11.71 0.27 -9.55
CA ALA A 23 -12.65 1.34 -9.86
C ALA A 23 -14.04 1.08 -9.23
N GLU A 24 -14.51 -0.17 -9.25
CA GLU A 24 -15.75 -0.55 -8.58
C GLU A 24 -15.66 -0.40 -7.05
N LEU A 25 -14.60 -0.88 -6.44
CA LEU A 25 -14.38 -0.72 -4.99
C LEU A 25 -14.33 0.74 -4.59
N GLU A 26 -13.62 1.57 -5.36
CA GLU A 26 -13.54 3.00 -5.09
C GLU A 26 -14.89 3.71 -5.25
N SER A 27 -15.65 3.36 -6.27
CA SER A 27 -16.96 3.98 -6.54
C SER A 27 -18.01 3.67 -5.47
N THR A 28 -17.79 2.63 -4.66
CA THR A 28 -18.71 2.17 -3.62
C THR A 28 -18.24 2.56 -2.22
N ASP A 29 -17.58 1.64 -1.54
CA ASP A 29 -17.28 1.75 -0.11
C ASP A 29 -15.89 2.31 0.18
N TYR A 30 -14.97 2.30 -0.82
CA TYR A 30 -13.54 2.56 -0.62
C TYR A 30 -13.00 3.77 -1.38
N GLY A 31 -13.85 4.79 -1.61
CA GLY A 31 -13.43 6.03 -2.28
C GLY A 31 -12.18 6.65 -1.66
N ASN A 32 -11.17 6.89 -2.49
CA ASN A 32 -9.89 7.46 -2.10
C ASN A 32 -9.45 8.50 -3.13
N ALA A 33 -9.59 9.77 -2.81
CA ALA A 33 -9.28 10.88 -3.71
C ALA A 33 -7.83 11.41 -3.56
N LEU A 34 -7.06 10.89 -2.60
CA LEU A 34 -5.75 11.44 -2.25
C LEU A 34 -4.56 10.61 -2.72
N PHE A 35 -4.77 9.32 -3.01
CA PHE A 35 -3.70 8.42 -3.40
C PHE A 35 -4.02 7.70 -4.70
N VAL A 36 -2.99 7.54 -5.54
CA VAL A 36 -3.07 6.85 -6.82
C VAL A 36 -2.00 5.78 -6.87
N SER A 37 -2.40 4.56 -7.19
CA SER A 37 -1.47 3.47 -7.44
C SER A 37 -0.77 3.66 -8.77
N LEU A 38 0.55 3.60 -8.76
CA LEU A 38 1.42 3.88 -9.90
C LEU A 38 2.37 2.73 -10.17
N ARG A 39 2.72 2.57 -11.43
CA ARG A 39 3.86 1.80 -11.91
C ARG A 39 4.92 2.73 -12.44
N LEU A 40 6.18 2.52 -12.04
CA LEU A 40 7.31 3.28 -12.54
C LEU A 40 7.73 2.75 -13.90
N ILE A 41 7.67 3.60 -14.92
CA ILE A 41 8.05 3.24 -16.30
C ILE A 41 9.49 3.68 -16.59
N ASP A 42 9.81 4.96 -16.32
CA ASP A 42 11.14 5.51 -16.59
C ASP A 42 11.40 6.72 -15.68
N PHE A 43 12.66 7.10 -15.54
CA PHE A 43 13.08 8.24 -14.73
C PHE A 43 14.44 8.78 -15.15
N THR A 44 14.70 10.05 -14.84
CA THR A 44 16.01 10.67 -15.04
C THR A 44 17.02 10.17 -14.00
N SER A 45 18.31 10.26 -14.34
CA SER A 45 19.40 9.64 -13.56
C SER A 45 19.56 10.16 -12.13
N GLY A 46 18.99 11.32 -11.81
CA GLY A 46 19.01 11.90 -10.46
C GLY A 46 17.85 11.47 -9.58
N TYR A 47 16.86 10.82 -10.14
CA TYR A 47 15.69 10.38 -9.36
C TYR A 47 16.03 9.20 -8.44
N ASP A 48 15.59 9.29 -7.18
CA ASP A 48 15.74 8.19 -6.23
C ASP A 48 14.62 7.14 -6.42
N THR A 49 15.00 6.01 -6.98
CA THR A 49 14.06 4.91 -7.27
C THR A 49 13.64 4.09 -6.05
N ASN A 50 14.19 4.39 -4.88
CA ASN A 50 13.77 3.71 -3.63
C ASN A 50 12.52 4.35 -3.00
N SER A 51 12.11 5.51 -3.51
CA SER A 51 10.89 6.17 -3.03
C SER A 51 9.66 5.38 -3.43
N ALA A 52 8.90 4.93 -2.45
CA ALA A 52 7.62 4.26 -2.68
C ALA A 52 6.48 5.27 -2.89
N VAL A 53 6.65 6.50 -2.44
CA VAL A 53 5.60 7.52 -2.42
C VAL A 53 6.06 8.77 -3.17
N LEU A 54 5.25 9.23 -4.09
CA LEU A 54 5.43 10.49 -4.81
C LEU A 54 4.41 11.52 -4.32
N PHE A 55 4.88 12.68 -3.88
CA PHE A 55 4.04 13.83 -3.51
C PHE A 55 4.39 15.01 -4.42
N PRO A 56 3.82 15.12 -5.62
CA PRO A 56 4.30 16.07 -6.62
C PRO A 56 4.12 17.54 -6.24
N GLU A 57 3.17 17.87 -5.39
CA GLU A 57 2.77 19.25 -5.16
C GLU A 57 3.24 19.87 -3.83
N THR A 58 3.63 19.08 -2.86
CA THR A 58 3.98 19.59 -1.52
C THR A 58 5.39 20.17 -1.41
N VAL A 59 6.24 19.95 -2.41
CA VAL A 59 7.68 20.26 -2.32
C VAL A 59 8.06 21.62 -2.91
N ALA A 60 7.25 22.19 -3.79
CA ALA A 60 7.65 23.34 -4.61
C ALA A 60 6.75 24.58 -4.51
N MET A 61 5.65 24.59 -3.80
CA MET A 61 4.70 25.68 -3.79
C MET A 61 4.80 26.57 -2.54
N ARG A 62 4.70 27.90 -2.74
CA ARG A 62 4.63 28.89 -1.66
C ARG A 62 3.28 28.86 -0.91
N GLU A 63 2.24 28.40 -1.55
CA GLU A 63 0.91 28.22 -0.97
C GLU A 63 0.57 26.75 -1.01
N ILE A 64 0.06 26.22 0.10
CA ILE A 64 -0.41 24.84 0.17
C ILE A 64 -1.62 24.74 -0.77
N PRO A 65 -1.59 23.89 -1.81
CA PRO A 65 -2.74 23.72 -2.68
C PRO A 65 -3.93 23.19 -1.87
N THR A 66 -5.13 23.58 -2.25
CA THR A 66 -6.38 23.07 -1.68
C THR A 66 -6.59 21.58 -1.97
N PHE A 67 -5.78 21.03 -2.85
CA PHE A 67 -5.79 19.64 -3.25
C PHE A 67 -4.35 19.11 -3.30
N THR A 68 -4.09 18.07 -2.52
CA THR A 68 -2.83 17.33 -2.56
C THR A 68 -3.13 15.87 -2.87
N TRP A 69 -2.27 15.24 -3.66
CA TRP A 69 -2.36 13.81 -3.93
C TRP A 69 -1.00 13.14 -3.79
N GLY A 70 -1.01 11.87 -3.46
CA GLY A 70 0.18 11.03 -3.41
C GLY A 70 0.09 9.91 -4.43
N GLY A 71 1.24 9.48 -4.94
CA GLY A 71 1.36 8.30 -5.78
C GLY A 71 2.19 7.24 -5.09
N ILE A 72 1.74 6.00 -5.11
CA ILE A 72 2.44 4.87 -4.52
C ILE A 72 2.87 3.93 -5.65
N PHE A 73 4.16 3.64 -5.71
CA PHE A 73 4.74 2.76 -6.72
C PHE A 73 4.52 1.29 -6.34
N GLN A 74 3.41 0.73 -6.76
CA GLN A 74 2.99 -0.64 -6.41
C GLN A 74 3.91 -1.71 -6.97
N ASP A 75 4.48 -1.50 -8.15
CA ASP A 75 5.48 -2.38 -8.72
C ASP A 75 6.71 -2.53 -7.81
N ARG A 76 7.11 -1.46 -7.14
CA ARG A 76 8.23 -1.44 -6.19
C ARG A 76 7.88 -2.12 -4.87
N GLU A 77 6.70 -1.82 -4.35
CA GLU A 77 6.20 -2.44 -3.13
C GLU A 77 6.05 -3.96 -3.31
N ALA A 78 5.38 -4.39 -4.35
CA ALA A 78 5.20 -5.80 -4.67
C ALA A 78 6.54 -6.53 -4.94
N ALA A 79 7.48 -5.89 -5.66
CA ALA A 79 8.80 -6.48 -5.91
C ALA A 79 9.59 -6.64 -4.60
N ARG A 80 9.53 -5.67 -3.69
CA ARG A 80 10.15 -5.75 -2.38
C ARG A 80 9.54 -6.86 -1.55
N TYR A 81 8.21 -6.93 -1.47
CA TYR A 81 7.47 -7.98 -0.78
C TYR A 81 7.92 -9.37 -1.24
N ARG A 82 7.88 -9.62 -2.54
CA ARG A 82 8.26 -10.92 -3.13
C ARG A 82 9.68 -11.32 -2.75
N ARG A 83 10.63 -10.38 -2.82
CA ARG A 83 12.03 -10.63 -2.45
C ARG A 83 12.19 -10.93 -0.97
N VAL A 84 11.58 -10.12 -0.10
CA VAL A 84 11.75 -10.22 1.35
C VAL A 84 11.05 -11.47 1.90
N VAL A 85 9.81 -11.73 1.49
CA VAL A 85 9.05 -12.88 1.97
C VAL A 85 9.67 -14.20 1.49
N ARG A 86 10.15 -14.25 0.24
CA ARG A 86 10.87 -15.43 -0.27
C ARG A 86 12.10 -15.74 0.57
N ALA A 87 12.96 -14.75 0.79
CA ALA A 87 14.15 -14.93 1.61
C ALA A 87 13.83 -15.31 3.06
N ALA A 88 12.81 -14.72 3.64
CA ALA A 88 12.35 -15.05 4.98
C ALA A 88 11.81 -16.48 5.06
N ALA A 89 11.00 -16.90 4.11
CA ALA A 89 10.47 -18.27 4.05
C ALA A 89 11.60 -19.32 3.93
N GLU A 90 12.61 -19.06 3.11
CA GLU A 90 13.79 -19.92 2.98
C GLU A 90 14.56 -20.04 4.30
N ILE A 91 14.85 -18.91 4.97
CA ILE A 91 15.63 -18.88 6.21
C ILE A 91 14.87 -19.55 7.35
N THR A 92 13.58 -19.29 7.47
CA THR A 92 12.73 -19.80 8.55
C THR A 92 12.15 -21.18 8.26
N LYS A 93 12.35 -21.70 7.03
CA LYS A 93 11.73 -22.93 6.53
C LYS A 93 10.20 -22.91 6.65
N LEU A 94 9.64 -21.75 6.37
CA LEU A 94 8.19 -21.53 6.42
C LEU A 94 7.53 -22.18 5.20
N ASP A 95 6.60 -23.09 5.45
CA ASP A 95 5.73 -23.65 4.44
C ASP A 95 4.59 -22.65 4.17
N LEU A 96 4.71 -21.93 3.07
CA LEU A 96 3.74 -20.90 2.72
C LEU A 96 2.46 -21.54 2.19
N PRO A 97 1.28 -21.01 2.56
CA PRO A 97 0.04 -21.36 1.88
C PRO A 97 0.14 -21.16 0.36
N ALA A 98 -0.55 -21.99 -0.42
CA ALA A 98 -0.44 -21.99 -1.87
C ALA A 98 -0.68 -20.62 -2.51
N ASP A 99 -1.66 -19.86 -2.01
CA ASP A 99 -1.94 -18.52 -2.51
C ASP A 99 -0.82 -17.52 -2.19
N ALA A 100 -0.27 -17.58 -0.99
CA ALA A 100 0.87 -16.75 -0.63
C ALA A 100 2.11 -17.08 -1.48
N ALA A 101 2.32 -18.36 -1.78
CA ALA A 101 3.39 -18.80 -2.68
C ALA A 101 3.17 -18.27 -4.11
N ARG A 102 1.93 -18.32 -4.64
CA ARG A 102 1.58 -17.74 -5.94
C ARG A 102 1.96 -16.26 -6.06
N MET A 103 1.70 -15.47 -5.04
CA MET A 103 2.09 -14.05 -5.03
C MET A 103 3.60 -13.85 -5.16
N LEU A 104 4.41 -14.79 -4.71
CA LEU A 104 5.87 -14.68 -4.86
C LEU A 104 6.31 -14.93 -6.30
N ASP A 105 5.58 -15.74 -7.05
CA ASP A 105 5.95 -16.14 -8.41
C ASP A 105 5.30 -15.24 -9.47
N ASP A 106 4.13 -14.68 -9.20
CA ASP A 106 3.39 -13.80 -10.10
C ASP A 106 3.53 -12.33 -9.69
N ALA A 107 4.22 -11.54 -10.51
CA ALA A 107 4.46 -10.14 -10.25
C ALA A 107 3.19 -9.30 -10.41
N ALA A 108 2.37 -9.58 -11.42
CA ALA A 108 1.15 -8.83 -11.68
C ALA A 108 0.11 -9.10 -10.60
N LEU A 109 -0.03 -10.36 -10.19
CA LEU A 109 -0.90 -10.75 -9.09
C LEU A 109 -0.53 -10.02 -7.79
N ALA A 110 0.77 -10.00 -7.45
CA ALA A 110 1.25 -9.30 -6.27
C ALA A 110 0.99 -7.79 -6.36
N GLU A 111 1.28 -7.18 -7.52
CA GLU A 111 1.07 -5.75 -7.74
C GLU A 111 -0.40 -5.35 -7.55
N LEU A 112 -1.34 -6.05 -8.19
CA LEU A 112 -2.77 -5.75 -8.05
C LEU A 112 -3.30 -6.01 -6.64
N THR A 113 -2.73 -7.01 -5.94
CA THR A 113 -3.05 -7.22 -4.52
C THR A 113 -2.62 -6.04 -3.66
N PHE A 114 -1.45 -5.46 -3.92
CA PHE A 114 -0.99 -4.26 -3.22
C PHE A 114 -1.84 -3.04 -3.57
N VAL A 115 -2.29 -2.91 -4.82
CA VAL A 115 -3.24 -1.84 -5.22
C VAL A 115 -4.53 -1.91 -4.38
N MET A 116 -5.10 -3.09 -4.20
CA MET A 116 -6.29 -3.27 -3.36
C MET A 116 -6.01 -2.98 -1.89
N TRP A 117 -4.88 -3.43 -1.38
CA TRP A 117 -4.48 -3.17 0.01
C TRP A 117 -4.39 -1.67 0.27
N ASP A 118 -3.61 -0.96 -0.54
CA ASP A 118 -3.38 0.47 -0.35
C ASP A 118 -4.65 1.30 -0.56
N LEU A 119 -5.54 0.90 -1.48
CA LEU A 119 -6.83 1.56 -1.63
C LEU A 119 -7.60 1.61 -0.30
N ILE A 120 -7.67 0.48 0.40
CA ILE A 120 -8.40 0.39 1.68
C ILE A 120 -7.59 1.04 2.81
N HIS A 121 -6.28 0.83 2.84
CA HIS A 121 -5.36 1.37 3.83
C HIS A 121 -5.37 2.90 3.81
N ASP A 122 -5.09 3.51 2.67
CA ASP A 122 -4.99 4.96 2.53
C ASP A 122 -6.32 5.66 2.74
N ARG A 123 -7.42 5.05 2.26
CA ARG A 123 -8.76 5.54 2.59
C ARG A 123 -9.00 5.57 4.09
N THR A 124 -8.47 4.60 4.81
CA THR A 124 -8.63 4.52 6.27
C THR A 124 -7.96 5.69 6.98
N HIS A 125 -6.81 6.17 6.49
CA HIS A 125 -6.19 7.40 7.00
C HIS A 125 -7.11 8.62 6.94
N MET A 126 -8.00 8.67 5.98
CA MET A 126 -8.92 9.79 5.80
C MET A 126 -10.22 9.66 6.61
N ARG A 127 -10.45 8.52 7.24
CA ARG A 127 -11.66 8.20 8.00
C ARG A 127 -11.34 7.86 9.45
N GLY A 128 -12.04 8.50 10.36
CA GLY A 128 -11.93 8.26 11.80
C GLY A 128 -12.17 9.54 12.58
N ASP A 129 -12.17 9.44 13.90
CA ASP A 129 -12.40 10.55 14.82
C ASP A 129 -11.28 11.59 14.81
N LEU A 130 -10.11 11.20 14.30
CA LEU A 130 -8.96 12.08 14.09
C LEU A 130 -8.57 11.99 12.62
N PRO A 131 -9.05 12.89 11.76
CA PRO A 131 -8.61 12.94 10.37
C PRO A 131 -7.10 13.19 10.34
N PHE A 132 -6.42 12.32 9.63
CA PHE A 132 -4.99 12.31 9.56
C PHE A 132 -4.54 13.36 8.54
N ASP A 133 -4.17 14.52 9.02
CA ASP A 133 -3.56 15.56 8.21
C ASP A 133 -2.04 15.32 8.15
N PRO A 134 -1.44 15.10 6.96
CA PRO A 134 0.01 14.94 6.81
C PRO A 134 0.83 16.08 7.43
N PHE A 135 0.26 17.27 7.52
CA PHE A 135 0.89 18.41 8.17
C PHE A 135 0.93 18.26 9.70
N MET A 136 -0.15 17.80 10.29
CA MET A 136 -0.25 17.53 11.73
C MET A 136 0.70 16.41 12.14
N ILE A 137 0.91 15.45 11.25
CA ILE A 137 1.84 14.34 11.40
C ILE A 137 3.26 14.86 11.68
N LYS A 138 3.80 15.68 10.80
CA LYS A 138 5.19 16.15 10.89
C LYS A 138 5.48 17.02 12.10
N GLN A 139 4.48 17.67 12.68
CA GLN A 139 4.69 18.70 13.69
C GLN A 139 4.19 18.39 15.10
N ARG A 140 3.23 17.49 15.28
CA ARG A 140 2.53 17.37 16.56
C ARG A 140 2.29 15.97 17.09
N MET A 141 2.50 14.93 16.30
CA MET A 141 2.26 13.56 16.76
C MET A 141 3.53 12.88 17.25
N PRO A 142 3.54 12.27 18.43
CA PRO A 142 4.60 11.37 18.84
C PRO A 142 4.73 10.19 17.89
N TYR A 143 5.95 9.76 17.63
CA TYR A 143 6.30 8.65 16.72
C TYR A 143 5.43 7.40 16.89
N PHE A 144 5.10 7.03 18.11
CA PHE A 144 4.30 5.84 18.35
C PHE A 144 2.83 5.99 17.95
N LEU A 145 2.26 7.21 17.92
CA LEU A 145 0.91 7.44 17.41
C LEU A 145 0.83 7.21 15.90
N TYR A 146 1.90 7.51 15.18
CA TYR A 146 2.00 7.11 13.76
C TYR A 146 1.96 5.60 13.62
N ALA A 147 2.73 4.90 14.43
CA ALA A 147 2.77 3.46 14.40
C ALA A 147 1.40 2.84 14.71
N LEU A 148 0.65 3.41 15.64
CA LEU A 148 -0.72 2.98 15.93
C LEU A 148 -1.69 3.30 14.80
N GLU A 149 -1.51 4.43 14.12
CA GLU A 149 -2.33 4.80 12.97
C GLU A 149 -2.09 3.87 11.79
N GLU A 150 -0.85 3.59 11.45
CA GLU A 150 -0.51 2.60 10.43
C GLU A 150 -1.07 1.21 10.78
N LEU A 151 -0.91 0.80 12.03
CA LEU A 151 -1.51 -0.45 12.51
C LEU A 151 -3.03 -0.46 12.37
N ARG A 152 -3.70 0.65 12.68
CA ARG A 152 -5.15 0.79 12.51
C ARG A 152 -5.56 0.64 11.04
N CYS A 153 -4.80 1.26 10.13
CA CYS A 153 -5.05 1.17 8.70
C CYS A 153 -4.82 -0.24 8.16
N ASP A 154 -3.74 -0.89 8.55
CA ASP A 154 -3.45 -2.28 8.19
C ASP A 154 -4.49 -3.27 8.73
N LEU A 155 -4.87 -3.15 10.00
CA LEU A 155 -5.91 -3.98 10.60
C LEU A 155 -7.27 -3.75 9.94
N THR A 156 -7.55 -2.52 9.51
CA THR A 156 -8.77 -2.20 8.78
C THR A 156 -8.73 -2.83 7.39
N ALA A 157 -7.61 -2.70 6.66
CA ALA A 157 -7.45 -3.32 5.35
C ALA A 157 -7.59 -4.85 5.45
N PHE A 158 -6.97 -5.47 6.43
CA PHE A 158 -7.11 -6.90 6.69
C PHE A 158 -8.56 -7.30 6.96
N ARG A 159 -9.21 -6.64 7.90
CA ARG A 159 -10.61 -6.94 8.29
C ARG A 159 -11.59 -6.73 7.15
N GLU A 160 -11.45 -5.64 6.39
CA GLU A 160 -12.32 -5.38 5.24
C GLU A 160 -12.09 -6.41 4.13
N SER A 161 -10.85 -6.84 3.91
CA SER A 161 -10.53 -7.91 2.97
C SER A 161 -11.14 -9.26 3.40
N VAL A 162 -11.14 -9.59 4.68
CA VAL A 162 -11.86 -10.76 5.20
C VAL A 162 -13.36 -10.64 4.90
N ARG A 163 -13.97 -9.49 5.21
CA ARG A 163 -15.41 -9.26 4.97
C ARG A 163 -15.79 -9.37 3.49
N ILE A 164 -14.99 -8.79 2.61
CA ILE A 164 -15.21 -8.88 1.16
C ILE A 164 -15.13 -10.33 0.72
N HIS A 165 -14.06 -11.02 1.14
CA HIS A 165 -13.85 -12.44 0.81
C HIS A 165 -15.03 -13.31 1.28
N GLU A 166 -15.41 -13.21 2.54
CA GLU A 166 -16.52 -14.01 3.12
C GLU A 166 -17.85 -13.73 2.42
N ARG A 167 -18.14 -12.46 2.10
CA ARG A 167 -19.37 -12.06 1.40
C ARG A 167 -19.45 -12.66 0.00
N LEU A 168 -18.39 -12.54 -0.79
CA LEU A 168 -18.38 -13.04 -2.16
C LEU A 168 -18.31 -14.57 -2.21
N GLN A 169 -17.57 -15.17 -1.31
CA GLN A 169 -17.50 -16.63 -1.16
C GLN A 169 -18.87 -17.22 -0.80
N ALA A 170 -19.59 -16.61 0.13
CA ALA A 170 -20.94 -17.07 0.52
C ALA A 170 -21.94 -16.99 -0.64
N ARG A 171 -21.82 -15.98 -1.51
CA ARG A 171 -22.66 -15.89 -2.72
C ARG A 171 -22.37 -17.04 -3.69
N LEU A 172 -21.09 -17.36 -3.93
CA LEU A 172 -20.71 -18.50 -4.76
C LEU A 172 -21.24 -19.83 -4.20
N GLU A 173 -21.08 -20.04 -2.90
CA GLU A 173 -21.58 -21.24 -2.21
C GLU A 173 -23.11 -21.34 -2.25
N GLY A 174 -23.79 -20.19 -2.28
CA GLY A 174 -25.23 -20.07 -2.50
C GLY A 174 -25.67 -20.32 -3.93
N GLY A 175 -24.74 -20.55 -4.88
CA GLY A 175 -25.03 -20.76 -6.29
C GLY A 175 -25.26 -19.48 -7.09
N GLU A 176 -24.95 -18.31 -6.54
CA GLU A 176 -25.03 -17.03 -7.22
C GLU A 176 -23.74 -16.76 -8.00
N PRO A 177 -23.80 -16.57 -9.33
CA PRO A 177 -22.60 -16.30 -10.12
C PRO A 177 -22.04 -14.90 -9.77
N LEU A 178 -20.73 -14.80 -9.75
CA LEU A 178 -20.01 -13.53 -9.64
C LEU A 178 -19.74 -12.96 -11.04
N SER A 179 -19.64 -11.63 -11.13
CA SER A 179 -19.08 -10.97 -12.32
C SER A 179 -17.56 -11.18 -12.38
N GLY A 180 -16.94 -10.88 -13.53
CA GLY A 180 -15.48 -10.97 -13.65
C GLY A 180 -14.75 -10.06 -12.65
N THR A 181 -15.26 -8.85 -12.42
CA THR A 181 -14.70 -7.91 -11.42
C THR A 181 -14.89 -8.38 -9.99
N GLU A 182 -15.99 -9.07 -9.69
CA GLU A 182 -16.22 -9.66 -8.38
C GLU A 182 -15.32 -10.89 -8.14
N GLU A 183 -15.02 -11.68 -9.17
CA GLU A 183 -14.07 -12.78 -9.09
C GLU A 183 -12.65 -12.27 -8.82
N GLU A 184 -12.20 -11.23 -9.53
CA GLU A 184 -10.94 -10.54 -9.26
C GLU A 184 -10.91 -9.97 -7.84
N THR A 185 -11.98 -9.31 -7.41
CA THR A 185 -12.11 -8.76 -6.05
C THR A 185 -12.02 -9.85 -5.00
N LEU A 186 -12.66 -10.99 -5.21
CA LEU A 186 -12.61 -12.14 -4.31
C LEU A 186 -11.18 -12.69 -4.18
N GLU A 187 -10.50 -12.86 -5.31
CA GLU A 187 -9.11 -13.32 -5.34
C GLU A 187 -8.19 -12.37 -4.57
N HIS A 188 -8.21 -11.09 -4.92
CA HIS A 188 -7.35 -10.11 -4.27
C HIS A 188 -7.69 -9.88 -2.81
N ALA A 189 -8.96 -9.91 -2.41
CA ALA A 189 -9.36 -9.82 -1.01
C ALA A 189 -8.78 -10.96 -0.15
N ARG A 190 -8.65 -12.15 -0.70
CA ARG A 190 -7.98 -13.26 -0.03
C ARG A 190 -6.48 -13.04 0.06
N LEU A 191 -5.85 -12.54 -1.01
CA LEU A 191 -4.42 -12.34 -1.08
C LEU A 191 -3.93 -11.17 -0.23
N VAL A 192 -4.73 -10.10 -0.08
CA VAL A 192 -4.42 -8.96 0.82
C VAL A 192 -4.20 -9.44 2.26
N GLN A 193 -4.93 -10.44 2.72
CA GLN A 193 -4.76 -10.99 4.07
C GLN A 193 -3.34 -11.53 4.27
N TYR A 194 -2.82 -12.26 3.28
CA TYR A 194 -1.43 -12.74 3.31
C TYR A 194 -0.43 -11.60 3.14
N ALA A 195 -0.71 -10.66 2.23
CA ALA A 195 0.17 -9.52 1.97
C ALA A 195 0.41 -8.70 3.24
N VAL A 196 -0.66 -8.29 3.93
CA VAL A 196 -0.57 -7.52 5.19
C VAL A 196 0.27 -8.27 6.23
N VAL A 197 -0.07 -9.53 6.50
CA VAL A 197 0.60 -10.30 7.55
C VAL A 197 2.08 -10.50 7.23
N PHE A 198 2.40 -11.01 6.05
CA PHE A 198 3.80 -11.33 5.73
C PHE A 198 4.65 -10.09 5.47
N ASP A 199 4.11 -9.04 4.88
CA ASP A 199 4.86 -7.78 4.73
C ASP A 199 5.20 -7.19 6.09
N ARG A 200 4.24 -7.11 6.99
CA ARG A 200 4.47 -6.51 8.31
C ARG A 200 5.39 -7.36 9.19
N ILE A 201 5.29 -8.67 9.13
CA ILE A 201 6.21 -9.55 9.87
C ILE A 201 7.64 -9.42 9.33
N PHE A 202 7.81 -9.59 8.02
CA PHE A 202 9.15 -9.80 7.48
C PHE A 202 9.84 -8.52 7.05
N ARG A 203 9.12 -7.58 6.43
CA ARG A 203 9.71 -6.33 5.96
C ARG A 203 10.32 -5.52 7.10
N PHE A 204 9.56 -5.31 8.16
CA PHE A 204 9.96 -4.43 9.24
C PHE A 204 10.70 -5.15 10.37
N ALA A 205 10.46 -6.41 10.60
CA ALA A 205 11.22 -7.20 11.57
C ALA A 205 12.70 -7.35 11.17
N ILE A 206 13.01 -7.34 9.87
CA ILE A 206 14.37 -7.49 9.34
C ILE A 206 15.19 -6.19 9.44
N THR A 207 14.55 -5.01 9.46
CA THR A 207 15.28 -3.73 9.50
C THR A 207 16.02 -3.48 10.80
N GLY A 208 15.71 -4.22 11.86
CA GLY A 208 16.41 -4.15 13.15
C GLY A 208 16.29 -2.79 13.86
N SER A 209 16.97 -2.65 14.99
CA SER A 209 16.92 -1.46 15.85
C SER A 209 17.56 -0.19 15.25
N ARG A 210 18.24 -0.31 14.12
CA ARG A 210 18.96 0.81 13.50
C ARG A 210 18.08 1.70 12.63
N VAL A 211 16.96 1.19 12.15
CA VAL A 211 16.01 1.94 11.33
C VAL A 211 14.74 2.13 12.14
N ARG A 212 14.50 3.35 12.55
CA ARG A 212 13.23 3.72 13.18
C ARG A 212 12.20 3.96 12.08
N ASN A 213 11.36 2.99 11.85
CA ASN A 213 10.21 3.08 10.97
C ASN A 213 8.94 2.90 11.80
N TYR A 214 8.01 3.85 11.69
CA TYR A 214 6.75 3.78 12.43
C TYR A 214 5.85 2.62 11.95
N ASP A 215 5.89 2.28 10.66
CA ASP A 215 5.19 1.10 10.12
C ASP A 215 5.71 -0.18 10.77
N GLY A 216 7.03 -0.26 10.97
CA GLY A 216 7.67 -1.39 11.63
C GLY A 216 7.22 -1.58 13.07
N LEU A 217 7.01 -0.49 13.80
CA LEU A 217 6.47 -0.58 15.15
C LEU A 217 5.02 -1.05 15.14
N GLY A 218 4.20 -0.58 14.18
CA GLY A 218 2.84 -1.06 13.96
C GLY A 218 2.82 -2.57 13.72
N GLY A 219 3.68 -3.07 12.83
CA GLY A 219 3.83 -4.50 12.58
C GLY A 219 4.27 -5.30 13.81
N GLN A 220 5.17 -4.76 14.64
CA GLN A 220 5.58 -5.39 15.89
C GLN A 220 4.47 -5.47 16.94
N LEU A 221 3.56 -4.51 16.94
CA LEU A 221 2.40 -4.51 17.84
C LEU A 221 1.31 -5.49 17.39
N LEU A 222 1.34 -5.93 16.13
CA LEU A 222 0.41 -6.93 15.61
C LEU A 222 0.71 -8.34 16.17
N PHE A 223 1.91 -8.60 16.57
CA PHE A 223 2.43 -9.87 17.10
C PHE A 223 2.75 -9.81 18.59
#